data_bfccf0da2a84530fa656bb72e28e9937
#
_entry.id   bfccf0da2a84530fa656bb72e28e9937
#
_cell.length_a   1.000
_cell.length_b   1.000
_cell.length_c   1.000
_cell.angle_alpha   90.00
_cell.angle_beta   90.00
_cell.angle_gamma   90.00
#
_symmetry.space_group_name_H-M   'P 1'
#
loop_
_entity.id
_entity.type
_entity.pdbx_description
1 polymer ?
#
loop_
_entity_poly.entity_id
_entity_poly.type
_entity_poly.pdbx_seq_one_letter_code
_entity_poly.pdbx_strand_id
1 'polypeptide(L)'
;MKAISIMTIALSLLLLNACSQNPVGIGAKAPAGAEVLFDGTAESLHENWIYWEGPRFAAEMPIKWEIVADPVDKGTVMSSDDPAVVDHRYGSADIVTKKEYRDFRIHVEFLIEQKGGNSGVYLQNRYEIQILDNDSTQHGMAAVINEIDSPYYAYNGVGKWNSYDMVFRAARFENGERTEKALVSNYFNGIKVYSNIGINKVWGGANSGIDGGNNDGFGITDSPGGIKLQAEGYSVLYRNIWIKELDLTDPDTDF
;
A
#
# COMPACT_ATOMS: atom_id res chain seq x y z
N MET A 1 -9.70 77.01 -2.01
CA MET A 1 -8.78 75.89 -2.29
C MET A 1 -9.27 74.71 -1.47
N LYS A 2 -9.86 73.70 -2.13
CA LYS A 2 -10.36 72.47 -1.47
C LYS A 2 -9.26 71.39 -1.62
N ALA A 3 -8.75 70.90 -0.50
CA ALA A 3 -7.82 69.78 -0.47
C ALA A 3 -8.57 68.47 -0.67
N ILE A 4 -8.16 67.71 -1.69
CA ILE A 4 -8.65 66.35 -1.96
C ILE A 4 -7.74 65.39 -1.23
N SER A 5 -8.31 64.70 -0.23
CA SER A 5 -7.62 63.65 0.51
C SER A 5 -7.74 62.33 -0.27
N ILE A 6 -6.61 61.80 -0.74
CA ILE A 6 -6.53 60.53 -1.43
C ILE A 6 -6.37 59.42 -0.36
N MET A 7 -7.39 58.63 -0.19
CA MET A 7 -7.40 57.49 0.72
C MET A 7 -6.83 56.25 -0.01
N THR A 8 -5.61 55.87 0.32
CA THR A 8 -4.96 54.68 -0.22
C THR A 8 -5.49 53.45 0.49
N ILE A 9 -6.27 52.64 -0.23
CA ILE A 9 -6.74 51.33 0.29
C ILE A 9 -5.60 50.35 0.06
N ALA A 10 -4.96 49.92 1.13
CA ALA A 10 -4.01 48.84 1.13
C ALA A 10 -4.79 47.50 1.09
N LEU A 11 -4.78 46.83 -0.06
CA LEU A 11 -5.34 45.49 -0.24
C LEU A 11 -4.33 44.47 0.32
N SER A 12 -4.51 44.07 1.55
CA SER A 12 -3.75 42.97 2.16
C SER A 12 -4.21 41.64 1.54
N LEU A 13 -3.38 41.09 0.64
CA LEU A 13 -3.50 39.68 0.20
C LEU A 13 -3.21 38.77 1.42
N LEU A 14 -4.26 38.23 2.03
CA LEU A 14 -4.14 37.06 2.89
C LEU A 14 -3.77 35.89 2.00
N LEU A 15 -2.49 35.54 1.97
CA LEU A 15 -2.03 34.23 1.52
C LEU A 15 -2.55 33.19 2.53
N LEU A 16 -3.68 32.60 2.21
CA LEU A 16 -4.11 31.37 2.85
C LEU A 16 -3.05 30.31 2.50
N ASN A 17 -2.10 30.09 3.42
CA ASN A 17 -1.36 28.84 3.47
C ASN A 17 -2.38 27.74 3.73
N ALA A 18 -2.94 27.17 2.66
CA ALA A 18 -3.58 25.89 2.73
C ALA A 18 -2.47 24.93 3.17
N CYS A 19 -2.46 24.56 4.45
CA CYS A 19 -1.74 23.42 4.94
C CYS A 19 -2.25 22.26 4.08
N SER A 20 -1.45 21.80 3.13
CA SER A 20 -1.81 20.66 2.30
C SER A 20 -1.75 19.44 3.22
N GLN A 21 -2.87 19.15 3.88
CA GLN A 21 -3.03 17.87 4.54
C GLN A 21 -2.78 16.82 3.46
N ASN A 22 -1.92 15.87 3.76
CA ASN A 22 -1.70 14.74 2.88
C ASN A 22 -3.05 14.04 2.68
N PRO A 23 -3.56 13.95 1.44
CA PRO A 23 -4.87 13.34 1.21
C PRO A 23 -4.83 11.87 1.65
N VAL A 24 -5.79 11.45 2.45
CA VAL A 24 -5.97 10.07 2.92
C VAL A 24 -7.41 9.64 2.69
N GLY A 25 -7.64 8.33 2.61
CA GLY A 25 -8.96 7.76 2.42
C GLY A 25 -9.32 7.56 0.96
N ILE A 26 -10.49 6.98 0.72
CA ILE A 26 -10.99 6.66 -0.62
C ILE A 26 -11.03 7.92 -1.49
N GLY A 27 -10.50 7.83 -2.72
CA GLY A 27 -10.40 8.95 -3.65
C GLY A 27 -9.19 9.88 -3.42
N ALA A 28 -8.27 9.53 -2.52
CA ALA A 28 -7.06 10.31 -2.30
C ALA A 28 -6.22 10.39 -3.57
N LYS A 29 -5.92 11.62 -3.99
CA LYS A 29 -5.17 11.86 -5.23
C LYS A 29 -3.67 11.76 -4.97
N ALA A 30 -2.95 11.26 -5.98
CA ALA A 30 -1.50 11.22 -5.97
C ALA A 30 -0.93 12.63 -5.74
N PRO A 31 -0.10 12.85 -4.71
CA PRO A 31 0.54 14.13 -4.47
C PRO A 31 1.63 14.42 -5.51
N ALA A 32 2.08 15.65 -5.58
CA ALA A 32 3.17 16.01 -6.48
C ALA A 32 4.42 15.15 -6.21
N GLY A 33 4.99 14.60 -7.29
CA GLY A 33 6.15 13.71 -7.25
C GLY A 33 5.82 12.27 -6.88
N ALA A 34 4.56 11.89 -6.73
CA ALA A 34 4.15 10.49 -6.65
C ALA A 34 4.12 9.85 -8.05
N GLU A 35 4.39 8.56 -8.07
CA GLU A 35 4.28 7.68 -9.22
C GLU A 35 2.94 6.95 -9.16
N VAL A 36 2.19 6.94 -10.26
CA VAL A 36 0.93 6.20 -10.36
C VAL A 36 1.25 4.78 -10.80
N LEU A 37 1.00 3.82 -9.93
CA LEU A 37 1.26 2.40 -10.20
C LEU A 37 0.10 1.73 -10.94
N PHE A 38 -1.13 2.20 -10.70
CA PHE A 38 -2.32 1.74 -11.41
C PHE A 38 -3.38 2.84 -11.47
N ASP A 39 -3.81 3.18 -12.68
CA ASP A 39 -4.79 4.23 -13.00
C ASP A 39 -6.11 3.70 -13.58
N GLY A 40 -6.29 2.38 -13.61
CA GLY A 40 -7.45 1.71 -14.21
C GLY A 40 -7.20 1.17 -15.61
N THR A 41 -6.02 1.36 -16.19
CA THR A 41 -5.71 0.92 -17.56
C THR A 41 -4.87 -0.36 -17.58
N ALA A 42 -5.02 -1.14 -18.65
CA ALA A 42 -4.15 -2.29 -18.89
C ALA A 42 -2.69 -1.86 -19.13
N GLU A 43 -2.49 -0.64 -19.68
CA GLU A 43 -1.16 -0.08 -19.90
C GLU A 43 -0.43 0.09 -18.57
N SER A 44 -1.03 0.78 -17.58
CA SER A 44 -0.42 0.95 -16.26
C SER A 44 -0.16 -0.36 -15.52
N LEU A 45 -1.05 -1.36 -15.70
CA LEU A 45 -0.83 -2.70 -15.16
C LEU A 45 0.43 -3.34 -15.77
N HIS A 46 0.54 -3.37 -17.10
CA HIS A 46 1.68 -4.03 -17.75
C HIS A 46 2.99 -3.22 -17.68
N GLU A 47 2.94 -1.90 -17.55
CA GLU A 47 4.13 -1.07 -17.40
C GLU A 47 4.77 -1.23 -16.02
N ASN A 48 3.96 -1.29 -14.96
CA ASN A 48 4.46 -1.21 -13.59
C ASN A 48 4.58 -2.56 -12.88
N TRP A 49 3.91 -3.61 -13.35
CA TRP A 49 3.80 -4.87 -12.63
C TRP A 49 4.30 -6.07 -13.44
N ILE A 50 4.74 -7.10 -12.72
CA ILE A 50 5.09 -8.44 -13.23
C ILE A 50 4.56 -9.49 -12.27
N TYR A 51 4.46 -10.75 -12.71
CA TYR A 51 4.22 -11.85 -11.78
C TYR A 51 5.37 -12.02 -10.80
N TRP A 52 5.02 -12.26 -9.54
CA TRP A 52 5.96 -12.71 -8.54
C TRP A 52 5.96 -14.24 -8.45
N GLU A 53 7.08 -14.87 -8.76
CA GLU A 53 7.21 -16.35 -8.77
C GLU A 53 7.90 -16.92 -7.52
N GLY A 54 7.81 -16.22 -6.40
CA GLY A 54 8.44 -16.64 -5.16
C GLY A 54 9.89 -16.14 -5.02
N PRO A 55 10.64 -16.70 -4.07
CA PRO A 55 11.90 -16.09 -3.62
C PRO A 55 13.03 -16.12 -4.67
N ARG A 56 12.82 -16.70 -5.82
CA ARG A 56 13.89 -16.89 -6.80
C ARG A 56 13.98 -15.79 -7.83
N PHE A 57 12.86 -15.41 -8.42
CA PHE A 57 12.75 -14.35 -9.43
C PHE A 57 11.28 -14.00 -9.70
N ALA A 58 11.07 -12.87 -10.35
CA ALA A 58 9.78 -12.45 -10.86
C ALA A 58 9.68 -12.78 -12.35
N ALA A 59 8.53 -13.26 -12.82
CA ALA A 59 8.32 -13.63 -14.21
C ALA A 59 7.88 -12.46 -15.06
N GLU A 60 8.53 -12.28 -16.19
CA GLU A 60 8.14 -11.30 -17.23
C GLU A 60 7.06 -11.84 -18.18
N MET A 61 6.17 -12.69 -17.68
CA MET A 61 5.01 -13.14 -18.44
C MET A 61 3.90 -12.09 -18.41
N PRO A 62 3.06 -12.01 -19.47
CA PRO A 62 1.91 -11.13 -19.43
C PRO A 62 0.99 -11.47 -18.24
N ILE A 63 0.71 -10.50 -17.39
CA ILE A 63 -0.21 -10.64 -16.26
C ILE A 63 -1.61 -10.91 -16.81
N LYS A 64 -2.31 -11.88 -16.21
CA LYS A 64 -3.68 -12.29 -16.56
C LYS A 64 -4.73 -11.72 -15.63
N TRP A 65 -4.34 -10.88 -14.67
CA TRP A 65 -5.31 -10.09 -13.94
C TRP A 65 -6.13 -9.27 -14.92
N GLU A 66 -7.44 -9.35 -14.84
CA GLU A 66 -8.32 -8.71 -15.79
C GLU A 66 -8.61 -7.26 -15.40
N ILE A 67 -8.78 -6.41 -16.41
CA ILE A 67 -9.33 -5.07 -16.23
C ILE A 67 -10.85 -5.19 -16.41
N VAL A 68 -11.58 -4.94 -15.35
CA VAL A 68 -13.04 -5.06 -15.29
C VAL A 68 -13.69 -3.72 -14.99
N ALA A 69 -15.00 -3.61 -15.23
CA ALA A 69 -15.76 -2.42 -14.84
C ALA A 69 -15.80 -2.29 -13.31
N ASP A 70 -15.66 -1.07 -12.80
CA ASP A 70 -15.85 -0.80 -11.38
C ASP A 70 -17.31 -1.08 -10.98
N PRO A 71 -17.58 -1.97 -10.00
CA PRO A 71 -18.95 -2.33 -9.63
C PRO A 71 -19.69 -1.24 -8.84
N VAL A 72 -18.99 -0.23 -8.36
CA VAL A 72 -19.56 0.83 -7.50
C VAL A 72 -19.54 2.18 -8.20
N ASP A 73 -18.42 2.52 -8.83
CA ASP A 73 -18.19 3.81 -9.45
C ASP A 73 -18.04 3.68 -10.98
N LYS A 74 -17.81 4.80 -11.65
CA LYS A 74 -17.46 4.78 -13.07
C LYS A 74 -15.98 4.50 -13.25
N GLY A 75 -15.65 3.75 -14.30
CA GLY A 75 -14.28 3.46 -14.67
C GLY A 75 -13.98 1.98 -14.67
N THR A 76 -12.70 1.67 -14.59
CA THR A 76 -12.14 0.32 -14.66
C THR A 76 -11.16 0.08 -13.52
N VAL A 77 -11.08 -1.17 -13.10
CA VAL A 77 -10.29 -1.64 -11.97
C VAL A 77 -9.60 -2.95 -12.35
N MET A 78 -8.53 -3.33 -11.68
CA MET A 78 -7.95 -4.66 -11.88
C MET A 78 -8.52 -5.65 -10.86
N SER A 79 -8.73 -6.89 -11.33
CA SER A 79 -9.20 -8.01 -10.52
C SER A 79 -8.08 -9.00 -10.26
N SER A 80 -7.93 -9.42 -9.01
CA SER A 80 -6.99 -10.49 -8.62
C SER A 80 -7.52 -11.90 -8.95
N ASP A 81 -8.69 -12.02 -9.56
CA ASP A 81 -9.24 -13.30 -10.02
C ASP A 81 -8.48 -13.76 -11.27
N ASP A 82 -7.32 -14.31 -11.06
CA ASP A 82 -6.45 -14.79 -12.12
C ASP A 82 -6.68 -16.29 -12.37
N PRO A 83 -7.01 -16.69 -13.59
CA PRO A 83 -7.18 -18.11 -13.93
C PRO A 83 -5.89 -18.93 -13.77
N ALA A 84 -4.73 -18.29 -13.57
CA ALA A 84 -3.49 -18.98 -13.20
C ALA A 84 -3.46 -19.43 -11.74
N VAL A 85 -4.35 -18.91 -10.88
CA VAL A 85 -4.51 -19.42 -9.51
C VAL A 85 -5.15 -20.80 -9.56
N VAL A 86 -4.34 -21.81 -9.34
CA VAL A 86 -4.79 -23.22 -9.32
C VAL A 86 -4.93 -23.68 -7.88
N ASP A 87 -6.11 -24.18 -7.53
CA ASP A 87 -6.38 -24.78 -6.21
C ASP A 87 -6.08 -23.83 -5.02
N HIS A 88 -6.33 -22.55 -5.16
CA HIS A 88 -6.08 -21.52 -4.13
C HIS A 88 -4.66 -21.58 -3.54
N ARG A 89 -3.67 -21.81 -4.36
CA ARG A 89 -2.28 -21.86 -3.91
C ARG A 89 -1.75 -20.45 -3.65
N TYR A 90 -1.18 -20.27 -2.49
CA TYR A 90 -0.47 -19.03 -2.12
C TYR A 90 0.56 -18.62 -3.16
N GLY A 91 0.50 -17.37 -3.58
CA GLY A 91 1.49 -16.75 -4.45
C GLY A 91 1.52 -17.25 -5.88
N SER A 92 0.53 -18.05 -6.31
CA SER A 92 0.53 -18.60 -7.68
C SER A 92 0.26 -17.56 -8.76
N ALA A 93 -0.35 -16.45 -8.42
CA ALA A 93 -0.63 -15.35 -9.34
C ALA A 93 -0.43 -13.96 -8.70
N ASP A 94 0.35 -13.88 -7.62
CA ASP A 94 0.74 -12.60 -7.03
C ASP A 94 1.45 -11.74 -8.05
N ILE A 95 1.23 -10.44 -8.00
CA ILE A 95 1.94 -9.47 -8.84
C ILE A 95 2.80 -8.55 -7.96
N VAL A 96 3.94 -8.14 -8.49
CA VAL A 96 4.89 -7.25 -7.80
C VAL A 96 5.31 -6.12 -8.73
N THR A 97 5.57 -4.94 -8.17
CA THR A 97 6.10 -3.83 -8.96
C THR A 97 7.48 -4.14 -9.53
N LYS A 98 7.74 -3.72 -10.77
CA LYS A 98 9.06 -3.81 -11.41
C LYS A 98 10.09 -2.94 -10.72
N LYS A 99 9.67 -1.79 -10.23
CA LYS A 99 10.50 -0.88 -9.45
C LYS A 99 10.47 -1.26 -7.98
N GLU A 100 11.59 -1.07 -7.32
CA GLU A 100 11.77 -1.33 -5.89
C GLU A 100 11.90 -0.01 -5.11
N TYR A 101 11.42 -0.02 -3.86
CA TYR A 101 11.31 1.16 -3.00
C TYR A 101 11.89 0.86 -1.63
N ARG A 102 12.55 1.83 -1.02
CA ARG A 102 13.13 1.69 0.33
C ARG A 102 12.21 2.31 1.39
N ASP A 103 12.07 3.62 1.35
CA ASP A 103 11.18 4.38 2.22
C ASP A 103 10.15 5.06 1.33
N PHE A 104 8.88 4.95 1.69
CA PHE A 104 7.84 5.45 0.80
C PHE A 104 6.53 5.72 1.51
N ARG A 105 5.70 6.52 0.86
CA ARG A 105 4.27 6.59 1.11
C ARG A 105 3.53 5.91 -0.02
N ILE A 106 2.56 5.08 0.31
CA ILE A 106 1.72 4.38 -0.67
C ILE A 106 0.24 4.56 -0.33
N HIS A 107 -0.57 4.66 -1.37
CA HIS A 107 -2.03 4.59 -1.32
C HIS A 107 -2.50 3.42 -2.17
N VAL A 108 -3.45 2.65 -1.64
CA VAL A 108 -4.06 1.51 -2.33
C VAL A 108 -5.55 1.50 -2.02
N GLU A 109 -6.40 1.49 -3.05
CA GLU A 109 -7.82 1.21 -2.89
C GLU A 109 -8.15 -0.22 -3.29
N PHE A 110 -8.95 -0.90 -2.46
CA PHE A 110 -9.36 -2.28 -2.70
C PHE A 110 -10.82 -2.52 -2.34
N LEU A 111 -11.42 -3.53 -2.98
CA LEU A 111 -12.78 -3.99 -2.73
C LEU A 111 -12.82 -5.51 -2.73
N ILE A 112 -13.31 -6.10 -1.64
CA ILE A 112 -13.57 -7.54 -1.55
C ILE A 112 -14.96 -7.82 -2.12
N GLU A 113 -15.07 -8.64 -3.15
CA GLU A 113 -16.34 -8.90 -3.82
C GLU A 113 -17.22 -9.92 -3.07
N GLN A 114 -16.63 -10.82 -2.30
CA GLN A 114 -17.35 -11.88 -1.60
C GLN A 114 -16.87 -12.09 -0.17
N LYS A 115 -17.75 -12.64 0.68
CA LYS A 115 -17.40 -12.95 2.07
C LYS A 115 -16.24 -13.93 2.16
N GLY A 116 -15.36 -13.68 3.12
CA GLY A 116 -14.15 -14.47 3.34
C GLY A 116 -13.06 -14.19 2.31
N GLY A 117 -13.22 -13.15 1.50
CA GLY A 117 -12.21 -12.75 0.52
C GLY A 117 -10.89 -12.41 1.19
N ASN A 118 -9.79 -12.87 0.58
CA ASN A 118 -8.43 -12.80 1.10
C ASN A 118 -7.47 -12.29 0.03
N SER A 119 -6.62 -11.36 0.44
CA SER A 119 -5.51 -10.80 -0.32
C SER A 119 -4.56 -10.09 0.65
N GLY A 120 -3.52 -9.43 0.14
CA GLY A 120 -2.59 -8.66 0.95
C GLY A 120 -1.81 -7.64 0.14
N VAL A 121 -1.42 -6.55 0.79
CA VAL A 121 -0.47 -5.58 0.27
C VAL A 121 0.86 -5.80 0.98
N TYR A 122 1.89 -6.20 0.23
CA TYR A 122 3.20 -6.48 0.80
C TYR A 122 4.15 -5.30 0.55
N LEU A 123 4.59 -4.69 1.63
CA LEU A 123 5.60 -3.63 1.62
C LEU A 123 6.98 -4.26 1.44
N GLN A 124 7.76 -3.75 0.50
CA GLN A 124 9.06 -4.32 0.10
C GLN A 124 9.00 -5.82 -0.25
N ASN A 125 7.84 -6.31 -0.72
CA ASN A 125 7.62 -7.73 -1.01
C ASN A 125 7.90 -8.65 0.20
N ARG A 126 7.84 -8.13 1.43
CA ARG A 126 8.15 -8.80 2.69
C ARG A 126 7.06 -8.69 3.74
N TYR A 127 6.59 -7.47 4.00
CA TYR A 127 5.75 -7.16 5.15
C TYR A 127 4.31 -7.02 4.71
N GLU A 128 3.48 -7.97 5.10
CA GLU A 128 2.09 -8.01 4.71
C GLU A 128 1.21 -7.10 5.56
N ILE A 129 0.47 -6.25 4.86
CA ILE A 129 -0.70 -5.56 5.40
C ILE A 129 -1.92 -6.30 4.88
N GLN A 130 -2.59 -7.00 5.77
CA GLN A 130 -3.61 -7.98 5.45
C GLN A 130 -4.87 -7.36 4.85
N ILE A 131 -5.47 -8.05 3.89
CA ILE A 131 -6.82 -7.83 3.37
C ILE A 131 -7.61 -9.13 3.58
N LEU A 132 -8.37 -9.23 4.68
CA LEU A 132 -9.12 -10.44 5.01
C LEU A 132 -10.47 -10.09 5.63
N ASP A 133 -11.56 -10.50 4.97
CA ASP A 133 -12.91 -10.37 5.52
C ASP A 133 -13.14 -11.34 6.70
N ASN A 134 -13.92 -10.90 7.69
CA ASN A 134 -14.32 -11.67 8.88
C ASN A 134 -13.21 -12.06 9.88
N ASP A 135 -12.05 -11.38 9.86
CA ASP A 135 -11.01 -11.60 10.85
C ASP A 135 -10.59 -10.27 11.49
N SER A 136 -10.53 -10.24 12.82
CA SER A 136 -10.11 -9.08 13.63
C SER A 136 -8.91 -9.40 14.55
N THR A 137 -8.21 -10.47 14.26
CA THR A 137 -7.00 -10.88 14.98
C THR A 137 -5.74 -10.24 14.38
N GLN A 138 -4.56 -10.64 14.84
CA GLN A 138 -3.28 -10.26 14.22
C GLN A 138 -3.08 -10.79 12.79
N HIS A 139 -4.04 -11.57 12.28
CA HIS A 139 -4.09 -12.02 10.90
C HIS A 139 -5.21 -11.35 10.09
N GLY A 140 -5.97 -10.46 10.72
CA GLY A 140 -7.17 -9.88 10.13
C GLY A 140 -6.93 -8.61 9.33
N MET A 141 -8.03 -8.02 8.88
CA MET A 141 -8.07 -6.83 8.05
C MET A 141 -7.17 -5.71 8.58
N ALA A 142 -6.27 -5.20 7.75
CA ALA A 142 -5.29 -4.16 8.03
C ALA A 142 -4.26 -4.49 9.12
N ALA A 143 -4.21 -5.72 9.63
CA ALA A 143 -3.12 -6.12 10.51
C ALA A 143 -1.77 -6.05 9.76
N VAL A 144 -0.73 -5.62 10.46
CA VAL A 144 0.64 -6.00 10.10
C VAL A 144 0.82 -7.40 10.67
N ILE A 145 0.87 -8.42 9.83
CA ILE A 145 0.73 -9.82 10.23
C ILE A 145 1.61 -10.17 11.44
N ASN A 146 0.97 -10.67 12.50
CA ASN A 146 1.58 -11.04 13.77
C ASN A 146 2.33 -9.94 14.54
N GLU A 147 2.24 -8.69 14.12
CA GLU A 147 2.85 -7.55 14.80
C GLU A 147 1.84 -6.66 15.52
N ILE A 148 0.61 -6.54 14.98
CA ILE A 148 -0.45 -5.72 15.56
C ILE A 148 -1.83 -6.31 15.26
N ASP A 149 -2.75 -6.19 16.20
CA ASP A 149 -4.14 -6.60 16.03
C ASP A 149 -4.84 -5.77 14.95
N SER A 150 -5.79 -6.42 14.30
CA SER A 150 -6.57 -5.82 13.21
C SER A 150 -7.43 -4.64 13.69
N PRO A 151 -7.31 -3.48 13.07
CA PRO A 151 -8.24 -2.38 13.24
C PRO A 151 -9.53 -2.58 12.42
N TYR A 152 -10.16 -3.73 12.53
CA TYR A 152 -11.32 -4.17 11.75
C TYR A 152 -12.50 -3.21 11.80
N TYR A 153 -12.61 -2.41 12.86
CA TYR A 153 -13.65 -1.38 13.01
C TYR A 153 -13.64 -0.32 11.90
N ALA A 154 -12.53 -0.12 11.20
CA ALA A 154 -12.42 0.83 10.09
C ALA A 154 -12.85 0.23 8.74
N TYR A 155 -13.17 -1.06 8.68
CA TYR A 155 -13.55 -1.77 7.46
C TYR A 155 -14.98 -1.41 7.01
N ASN A 156 -15.13 -1.02 5.74
CA ASN A 156 -16.43 -0.65 5.17
C ASN A 156 -17.32 -1.86 4.83
N GLY A 157 -16.74 -3.06 4.75
CA GLY A 157 -17.45 -4.31 4.42
C GLY A 157 -17.29 -4.76 2.97
N VAL A 158 -17.75 -5.98 2.71
CA VAL A 158 -17.79 -6.61 1.38
C VAL A 158 -18.61 -5.77 0.40
N GLY A 159 -18.17 -5.70 -0.86
CA GLY A 159 -18.80 -4.93 -1.92
C GLY A 159 -18.64 -3.42 -1.81
N LYS A 160 -17.75 -2.96 -0.94
CA LYS A 160 -17.45 -1.55 -0.76
C LYS A 160 -15.96 -1.29 -0.89
N TRP A 161 -15.62 -0.12 -1.46
CA TRP A 161 -14.25 0.34 -1.53
C TRP A 161 -13.69 0.61 -0.13
N ASN A 162 -12.43 0.26 0.02
CA ASN A 162 -11.59 0.51 1.18
C ASN A 162 -10.27 1.09 0.70
N SER A 163 -9.54 1.78 1.59
CA SER A 163 -8.23 2.34 1.26
C SER A 163 -7.24 2.14 2.39
N TYR A 164 -6.00 1.82 2.03
CA TYR A 164 -4.83 1.97 2.89
C TYR A 164 -4.01 3.16 2.41
N ASP A 165 -3.67 4.04 3.34
CA ASP A 165 -2.68 5.08 3.16
C ASP A 165 -1.56 4.82 4.16
N MET A 166 -0.40 4.42 3.68
CA MET A 166 0.69 3.96 4.52
C MET A 166 1.96 4.74 4.27
N VAL A 167 2.70 5.03 5.34
CA VAL A 167 4.11 5.41 5.27
C VAL A 167 4.93 4.27 5.84
N PHE A 168 5.91 3.83 5.07
CA PHE A 168 6.82 2.76 5.42
C PHE A 168 8.26 3.27 5.40
N ARG A 169 9.02 2.90 6.43
CA ARG A 169 10.46 3.11 6.54
C ARG A 169 11.14 1.77 6.70
N ALA A 170 12.07 1.46 5.81
CA ALA A 170 12.85 0.22 5.88
C ALA A 170 13.67 0.14 7.18
N ALA A 171 14.01 -1.07 7.61
CA ALA A 171 14.99 -1.28 8.66
C ALA A 171 16.31 -0.57 8.33
N ARG A 172 17.11 -0.30 9.33
CA ARG A 172 18.47 0.25 9.16
C ARG A 172 19.49 -0.74 9.72
N PHE A 173 20.62 -0.79 9.02
CA PHE A 173 21.72 -1.68 9.35
C PHE A 173 23.02 -0.90 9.38
N GLU A 174 23.88 -1.23 10.33
CA GLU A 174 25.26 -0.77 10.42
C GLU A 174 26.17 -1.98 10.63
N ASN A 175 27.20 -2.11 9.80
CA ASN A 175 28.15 -3.23 9.84
C ASN A 175 27.49 -4.64 9.79
N GLY A 176 26.33 -4.74 9.12
CA GLY A 176 25.58 -5.98 8.99
C GLY A 176 24.64 -6.30 10.15
N GLU A 177 24.58 -5.46 11.18
CA GLU A 177 23.67 -5.59 12.31
C GLU A 177 22.49 -4.61 12.15
N ARG A 178 21.27 -5.07 12.45
CA ARG A 178 20.07 -4.23 12.43
C ARG A 178 20.10 -3.26 13.61
N THR A 179 20.23 -1.97 13.31
CA THR A 179 20.21 -0.89 14.31
C THR A 179 18.81 -0.34 14.57
N GLU A 180 17.94 -0.36 13.55
CA GLU A 180 16.57 0.11 13.66
C GLU A 180 15.60 -0.85 12.96
N LYS A 181 14.41 -1.00 13.53
CA LYS A 181 13.33 -1.80 12.92
C LYS A 181 12.77 -1.09 11.70
N ALA A 182 12.18 -1.86 10.77
CA ALA A 182 11.25 -1.30 9.82
C ALA A 182 10.02 -0.77 10.56
N LEU A 183 9.50 0.37 10.11
CA LEU A 183 8.34 1.04 10.72
C LEU A 183 7.24 1.22 9.69
N VAL A 184 5.99 1.14 10.16
CA VAL A 184 4.82 1.45 9.34
C VAL A 184 3.79 2.22 10.15
N SER A 185 3.19 3.24 9.49
CA SER A 185 1.97 3.91 9.94
C SER A 185 0.90 3.74 8.87
N ASN A 186 -0.37 3.63 9.29
CA ASN A 186 -1.48 3.43 8.36
C ASN A 186 -2.72 4.22 8.74
N TYR A 187 -3.33 4.84 7.72
CA TYR A 187 -4.72 5.28 7.74
C TYR A 187 -5.55 4.28 6.96
N PHE A 188 -6.53 3.69 7.62
CA PHE A 188 -7.50 2.80 7.02
C PHE A 188 -8.83 3.54 6.82
N ASN A 189 -9.27 3.71 5.57
CA ASN A 189 -10.45 4.50 5.21
C ASN A 189 -10.43 5.93 5.80
N GLY A 190 -9.26 6.56 5.81
CA GLY A 190 -9.06 7.91 6.34
C GLY A 190 -8.95 8.01 7.86
N ILE A 191 -9.04 6.88 8.58
CA ILE A 191 -8.89 6.81 10.05
C ILE A 191 -7.47 6.33 10.37
N LYS A 192 -6.68 7.10 11.12
CA LYS A 192 -5.38 6.64 11.62
C LYS A 192 -5.57 5.45 12.55
N VAL A 193 -5.17 4.27 12.12
CA VAL A 193 -5.39 3.03 12.87
C VAL A 193 -4.17 2.60 13.68
N TYR A 194 -2.98 2.95 13.22
CA TYR A 194 -1.74 2.82 13.98
C TYR A 194 -0.64 3.74 13.41
N SER A 195 0.37 3.98 14.24
CA SER A 195 1.50 4.86 13.93
C SER A 195 2.79 4.25 14.48
N ASN A 196 3.87 4.33 13.69
CA ASN A 196 5.22 3.90 14.06
C ASN A 196 5.30 2.46 14.59
N ILE A 197 4.55 1.53 14.00
CA ILE A 197 4.63 0.12 14.36
C ILE A 197 5.95 -0.45 13.88
N GLY A 198 6.77 -0.90 14.83
CA GLY A 198 8.04 -1.56 14.56
C GLY A 198 7.84 -3.04 14.20
N ILE A 199 8.29 -3.42 13.01
CA ILE A 199 8.17 -4.79 12.50
C ILE A 199 9.36 -5.61 12.96
N ASN A 200 9.09 -6.74 13.62
CA ASN A 200 10.14 -7.61 14.18
C ASN A 200 10.55 -8.70 13.22
N LYS A 201 9.62 -9.24 12.41
CA LYS A 201 9.84 -10.43 11.57
C LYS A 201 9.19 -10.30 10.21
N VAL A 202 9.69 -11.05 9.25
CA VAL A 202 8.95 -11.38 8.03
C VAL A 202 8.12 -12.62 8.30
N TRP A 203 6.81 -12.50 8.19
CA TRP A 203 5.88 -13.57 8.54
C TRP A 203 5.36 -14.29 7.30
N GLY A 204 5.18 -15.59 7.45
CA GLY A 204 4.38 -16.51 6.66
C GLY A 204 4.43 -16.44 5.15
N GLY A 205 3.70 -17.36 4.55
CA GLY A 205 3.42 -17.39 3.13
C GLY A 205 4.65 -17.65 2.24
N ALA A 206 4.42 -17.51 0.95
CA ALA A 206 5.43 -17.70 -0.08
C ALA A 206 6.58 -16.67 0.00
N ASN A 207 6.34 -15.53 0.64
CA ASN A 207 7.36 -14.48 0.81
C ASN A 207 8.45 -14.84 1.79
N SER A 208 8.17 -15.74 2.71
CA SER A 208 9.11 -16.07 3.79
C SER A 208 10.46 -16.60 3.31
N GLY A 209 10.55 -17.00 2.04
CA GLY A 209 11.80 -17.48 1.47
C GLY A 209 12.65 -16.45 0.76
N ILE A 210 12.21 -15.19 0.62
CA ILE A 210 12.97 -14.17 -0.15
C ILE A 210 14.27 -13.83 0.57
N ASP A 211 14.20 -13.56 1.85
CA ASP A 211 15.35 -13.20 2.69
C ASP A 211 15.53 -14.19 3.84
N GLY A 212 15.19 -15.45 3.64
CA GLY A 212 15.34 -16.51 4.63
C GLY A 212 14.14 -16.72 5.55
N GLY A 213 12.99 -16.11 5.23
CA GLY A 213 11.73 -16.45 5.86
C GLY A 213 11.38 -15.64 7.11
N ASN A 214 10.52 -16.22 7.92
CA ASN A 214 9.83 -15.59 9.04
C ASN A 214 10.43 -15.90 10.42
N ASN A 215 11.71 -16.21 10.50
CA ASN A 215 12.39 -16.58 11.74
C ASN A 215 13.09 -15.39 12.38
N ASP A 216 12.70 -14.98 13.58
CA ASP A 216 13.39 -14.04 14.47
C ASP A 216 14.12 -12.84 13.79
N GLY A 217 13.46 -12.22 12.82
CA GLY A 217 14.01 -11.13 12.02
C GLY A 217 14.86 -11.57 10.84
N PHE A 218 14.95 -12.88 10.57
CA PHE A 218 15.56 -13.39 9.36
C PHE A 218 14.78 -12.91 8.14
N GLY A 219 15.47 -12.44 7.12
CA GLY A 219 14.81 -11.86 5.95
C GLY A 219 14.54 -10.36 6.01
N ILE A 220 14.83 -9.72 7.11
CA ILE A 220 14.78 -8.28 7.22
C ILE A 220 16.05 -7.68 6.61
N THR A 221 15.89 -6.64 5.80
CA THR A 221 16.98 -5.96 5.14
C THR A 221 16.66 -4.47 5.00
N ASP A 222 17.66 -3.64 4.73
CA ASP A 222 17.52 -2.24 4.36
C ASP A 222 17.51 -2.01 2.84
N SER A 223 17.64 -3.08 2.06
CA SER A 223 17.55 -3.02 0.60
C SER A 223 16.13 -2.66 0.14
N PRO A 224 15.98 -1.92 -0.95
CA PRO A 224 14.68 -1.71 -1.58
C PRO A 224 13.98 -3.03 -1.93
N GLY A 225 12.67 -3.00 -2.05
CA GLY A 225 11.87 -4.13 -2.52
C GLY A 225 10.56 -3.65 -3.16
N GLY A 226 9.96 -4.50 -3.99
CA GLY A 226 8.74 -4.19 -4.71
C GLY A 226 7.51 -4.10 -3.79
N ILE A 227 6.45 -3.52 -4.30
CA ILE A 227 5.12 -3.64 -3.71
C ILE A 227 4.45 -4.86 -4.32
N LYS A 228 3.98 -5.80 -3.50
CA LYS A 228 3.31 -6.99 -3.99
C LYS A 228 1.83 -6.97 -3.62
N LEU A 229 0.99 -7.39 -4.55
CA LEU A 229 -0.42 -7.66 -4.33
C LEU A 229 -0.65 -9.17 -4.45
N GLN A 230 -1.36 -9.72 -3.48
CA GLN A 230 -1.58 -11.16 -3.38
C GLN A 230 -2.84 -11.58 -4.12
N ALA A 231 -2.79 -12.77 -4.75
CA ALA A 231 -3.92 -13.47 -5.35
C ALA A 231 -4.09 -14.85 -4.68
N GLU A 232 -5.14 -15.01 -3.89
CA GLU A 232 -5.42 -16.26 -3.15
C GLU A 232 -6.69 -16.99 -3.62
N GLY A 233 -7.07 -16.77 -4.89
CA GLY A 233 -8.26 -17.40 -5.45
C GLY A 233 -9.58 -16.77 -5.01
N TYR A 234 -9.52 -15.59 -4.47
CA TYR A 234 -10.65 -14.72 -4.21
C TYR A 234 -10.58 -13.49 -5.09
N SER A 235 -11.72 -13.05 -5.62
CA SER A 235 -11.76 -11.80 -6.35
C SER A 235 -11.67 -10.63 -5.39
N VAL A 236 -10.54 -9.94 -5.45
CA VAL A 236 -10.32 -8.64 -4.82
C VAL A 236 -9.98 -7.64 -5.91
N LEU A 237 -10.74 -6.57 -5.96
CA LEU A 237 -10.56 -5.52 -6.94
C LEU A 237 -9.63 -4.43 -6.40
N TYR A 238 -8.82 -3.85 -7.27
CA TYR A 238 -7.89 -2.78 -6.94
C TYR A 238 -8.02 -1.61 -7.89
N ARG A 239 -7.86 -0.39 -7.36
CA ARG A 239 -7.81 0.86 -8.13
C ARG A 239 -6.98 1.93 -7.42
N ASN A 240 -6.70 3.03 -8.11
CA ASN A 240 -6.07 4.23 -7.54
C ASN A 240 -4.85 3.89 -6.68
N ILE A 241 -3.86 3.23 -7.29
CA ILE A 241 -2.63 2.87 -6.60
C ILE A 241 -1.54 3.86 -6.99
N TRP A 242 -0.98 4.55 -6.01
CA TRP A 242 0.15 5.44 -6.22
C TRP A 242 1.16 5.33 -5.07
N ILE A 243 2.41 5.63 -5.37
CA ILE A 243 3.51 5.60 -4.42
C ILE A 243 4.36 6.86 -4.54
N LYS A 244 4.89 7.31 -3.44
CA LYS A 244 5.85 8.41 -3.38
C LYS A 244 7.06 7.96 -2.57
N GLU A 245 8.23 7.96 -3.20
CA GLU A 245 9.49 7.73 -2.48
C GLU A 245 9.72 8.84 -1.46
N LEU A 246 10.26 8.46 -0.32
CA LEU A 246 10.61 9.32 0.78
C LEU A 246 12.08 9.11 1.14
N ASP A 247 12.67 10.10 1.80
CA ASP A 247 13.97 10.00 2.45
C ASP A 247 13.77 10.24 3.95
N LEU A 248 13.51 9.14 4.67
CA LEU A 248 13.20 9.17 6.09
C LEU A 248 14.48 8.91 6.90
N THR A 249 15.17 9.99 7.28
CA THR A 249 16.34 9.91 8.17
C THR A 249 15.93 9.55 9.59
N ASP A 250 14.87 10.16 10.11
CA ASP A 250 14.36 9.90 11.44
C ASP A 250 13.45 8.66 11.47
N PRO A 251 13.40 7.91 12.58
CA PRO A 251 12.54 6.74 12.74
C PRO A 251 11.09 7.14 13.02
N ASP A 252 10.50 7.93 12.11
CA ASP A 252 9.13 8.40 12.19
C ASP A 252 8.44 8.20 10.84
N THR A 253 7.30 7.50 10.86
CA THR A 253 6.42 7.27 9.73
C THR A 253 5.06 7.94 9.91
N ASP A 254 4.89 8.73 10.96
CA ASP A 254 3.62 9.45 11.19
C ASP A 254 3.45 10.60 10.18
N PHE A 255 2.19 10.84 9.69
CA PHE A 255 1.92 11.81 8.62
C PHE A 255 0.49 12.36 8.66
#